data_2e5e76a3d09e6f223bbf92bfa41c5a08
#
_entry.id   2e5e76a3d09e6f223bbf92bfa41c5a08
#
_cell.length_a   1.000
_cell.length_b   1.000
_cell.length_c   1.000
_cell.angle_alpha   90.00
_cell.angle_beta   90.00
_cell.angle_gamma   90.00
#
_symmetry.space_group_name_H-M   'P 1'
#
loop_
_entity.id
_entity.type
_entity.pdbx_description
1 polymer ?
#
loop_
_entity_poly.entity_id
_entity_poly.type
_entity_poly.pdbx_seq_one_letter_code
_entity_poly.pdbx_strand_id
1 'polypeptide(L)'
;MKKFIFFILISASIMNISSFCAEKDETKKTETVKQTKPLPNGPKSIKLGMSLEETKNQLINEPEFGYTGDRDVSLTPGDAQYIIETDATKGLGSIFYTQCWFQFYNEKLYIITMNINTQKMDYYTMFKNFTEKYGEPDEINPEKAVWESDSVTMILEKPLSVKYIDTQVYKNILELSNIEISGEEWTREMFLEEF
;
A
#
# COMPACT_ATOMS: atom_id res chain seq x y z
N MET A 1 -75.27 -43.66 -5.76
CA MET A 1 -75.37 -44.10 -7.17
C MET A 1 -73.97 -44.08 -7.72
N LYS A 2 -73.33 -45.22 -7.89
CA LYS A 2 -73.08 -45.85 -9.20
C LYS A 2 -72.16 -44.92 -10.04
N LYS A 3 -71.02 -45.26 -10.59
CA LYS A 3 -70.42 -46.54 -11.04
C LYS A 3 -68.93 -46.18 -11.34
N PHE A 4 -67.91 -46.95 -11.03
CA PHE A 4 -67.28 -47.95 -11.92
C PHE A 4 -66.69 -47.35 -13.19
N ILE A 5 -65.45 -47.57 -13.61
CA ILE A 5 -64.64 -48.75 -13.94
C ILE A 5 -63.32 -48.24 -14.52
N PHE A 6 -62.21 -48.70 -14.30
CA PHE A 6 -61.39 -49.86 -14.61
C PHE A 6 -60.21 -49.59 -15.52
N PHE A 7 -59.04 -50.02 -15.07
CA PHE A 7 -57.91 -50.65 -15.81
C PHE A 7 -57.24 -49.85 -16.97
N ILE A 8 -55.97 -49.86 -17.08
CA ILE A 8 -55.06 -50.96 -17.45
C ILE A 8 -53.59 -50.53 -17.16
N LEU A 9 -52.85 -51.48 -16.57
CA LEU A 9 -51.40 -51.60 -16.54
C LEU A 9 -50.86 -51.83 -17.94
N ILE A 10 -49.75 -51.17 -18.27
CA ILE A 10 -48.71 -51.76 -19.13
C ILE A 10 -47.35 -51.35 -18.62
N SER A 11 -46.61 -52.36 -18.20
CA SER A 11 -45.20 -52.39 -17.92
C SER A 11 -44.39 -52.39 -19.23
N ALA A 12 -43.32 -51.64 -19.28
CA ALA A 12 -42.17 -51.97 -20.13
C ALA A 12 -40.91 -51.38 -19.53
N SER A 13 -40.13 -52.26 -18.98
CA SER A 13 -38.72 -52.08 -18.73
C SER A 13 -37.98 -51.87 -20.03
N ILE A 14 -37.01 -50.99 -20.09
CA ILE A 14 -35.79 -51.13 -20.89
C ILE A 14 -34.69 -50.18 -20.39
N MET A 15 -33.64 -50.74 -19.85
CA MET A 15 -32.19 -50.53 -19.97
C MET A 15 -31.57 -49.12 -19.91
N ASN A 16 -30.78 -48.98 -18.85
CA ASN A 16 -29.46 -48.40 -18.77
C ASN A 16 -28.85 -47.77 -20.04
N ILE A 17 -28.52 -46.50 -19.93
CA ILE A 17 -27.26 -45.97 -20.48
C ILE A 17 -26.71 -45.02 -19.43
N SER A 18 -25.61 -45.41 -18.82
CA SER A 18 -24.75 -44.60 -18.02
C SER A 18 -24.14 -43.50 -18.91
N SER A 19 -24.59 -42.26 -18.72
CA SER A 19 -23.89 -41.11 -19.26
C SER A 19 -23.25 -40.39 -18.07
N PHE A 20 -21.95 -40.64 -17.91
CA PHE A 20 -21.07 -39.95 -17.02
C PHE A 20 -20.93 -38.50 -17.55
N CYS A 21 -21.77 -37.64 -17.02
CA CYS A 21 -21.63 -36.21 -17.31
C CYS A 21 -20.71 -35.64 -16.25
N ALA A 22 -19.51 -35.29 -16.67
CA ALA A 22 -18.54 -34.57 -15.87
C ALA A 22 -19.20 -33.28 -15.37
N GLU A 23 -19.39 -33.20 -14.06
CA GLU A 23 -19.75 -32.02 -13.33
C GLU A 23 -18.57 -31.08 -13.43
N LYS A 24 -18.68 -30.09 -14.30
CA LYS A 24 -17.79 -28.93 -14.32
C LYS A 24 -18.06 -28.17 -13.02
N ASP A 25 -17.14 -28.32 -12.11
CA ASP A 25 -16.98 -27.44 -10.96
C ASP A 25 -16.71 -26.01 -11.51
N GLU A 26 -17.78 -25.28 -11.76
CA GLU A 26 -17.70 -23.83 -11.90
C GLU A 26 -17.38 -23.28 -10.53
N THR A 27 -16.09 -23.15 -10.25
CA THR A 27 -15.58 -22.34 -9.17
C THR A 27 -16.03 -20.91 -9.44
N LYS A 28 -17.20 -20.58 -8.94
CA LYS A 28 -17.73 -19.22 -8.91
C LYS A 28 -16.78 -18.39 -8.06
N LYS A 29 -15.82 -17.78 -8.76
CA LYS A 29 -14.94 -16.78 -8.19
C LYS A 29 -15.85 -15.65 -7.70
N THR A 30 -16.18 -15.69 -6.42
CA THR A 30 -16.89 -14.60 -5.77
C THR A 30 -15.92 -13.42 -5.80
N GLU A 31 -16.07 -12.55 -6.77
CA GLU A 31 -15.48 -11.23 -6.74
C GLU A 31 -16.09 -10.52 -5.53
N THR A 32 -15.36 -10.58 -4.42
CA THR A 32 -15.64 -9.75 -3.26
C THR A 32 -15.46 -8.32 -3.73
N VAL A 33 -16.56 -7.61 -3.96
CA VAL A 33 -16.55 -6.17 -4.23
C VAL A 33 -15.90 -5.53 -3.02
N LYS A 34 -14.62 -5.22 -3.13
CA LYS A 34 -13.85 -4.44 -2.15
C LYS A 34 -14.52 -3.07 -2.06
N GLN A 35 -15.37 -2.85 -1.07
CA GLN A 35 -15.75 -1.49 -0.67
C GLN A 35 -14.54 -0.86 0.00
N THR A 36 -13.58 -0.44 -0.79
CA THR A 36 -12.39 0.22 -0.29
C THR A 36 -12.67 1.70 -0.17
N LYS A 37 -12.61 2.20 1.05
CA LYS A 37 -12.47 3.64 1.29
C LYS A 37 -11.17 4.07 0.59
N PRO A 38 -11.14 5.21 -0.13
CA PRO A 38 -9.92 5.65 -0.78
C PRO A 38 -8.79 5.78 0.23
N LEU A 39 -7.59 5.36 -0.16
CA LEU A 39 -6.41 5.50 0.69
C LEU A 39 -6.14 6.96 1.00
N PRO A 40 -5.72 7.29 2.23
CA PRO A 40 -5.41 8.66 2.60
C PRO A 40 -4.13 9.13 1.93
N ASN A 41 -4.13 10.35 1.45
CA ASN A 41 -2.96 10.99 0.82
C ASN A 41 -1.98 11.57 1.86
N GLY A 42 -1.82 10.92 3.00
CA GLY A 42 -0.93 11.31 4.09
C GLY A 42 -1.67 11.58 5.41
N PRO A 43 -0.91 11.74 6.50
CA PRO A 43 -1.44 11.90 7.85
C PRO A 43 -1.95 13.33 8.07
N LYS A 44 -3.10 13.47 8.74
CA LYS A 44 -3.66 14.76 9.18
C LYS A 44 -3.69 15.81 8.06
N SER A 45 -3.07 16.97 8.31
CA SER A 45 -2.98 18.08 7.35
C SER A 45 -1.86 17.92 6.31
N ILE A 46 -0.88 17.04 6.56
CA ILE A 46 0.27 16.83 5.68
C ILE A 46 -0.11 15.84 4.57
N LYS A 47 0.12 16.24 3.31
CA LYS A 47 -0.29 15.47 2.13
C LYS A 47 0.85 15.33 1.13
N LEU A 48 0.91 14.17 0.49
CA LEU A 48 1.76 13.98 -0.69
C LEU A 48 1.46 15.05 -1.75
N GLY A 49 2.48 15.48 -2.47
CA GLY A 49 2.40 16.54 -3.47
C GLY A 49 2.58 17.97 -2.93
N MET A 50 2.61 18.17 -1.62
CA MET A 50 2.93 19.48 -1.02
C MET A 50 4.35 19.91 -1.36
N SER A 51 4.55 21.21 -1.50
CA SER A 51 5.90 21.79 -1.59
C SER A 51 6.61 21.75 -0.23
N LEU A 52 7.93 22.00 -0.25
CA LEU A 52 8.74 22.08 0.97
C LEU A 52 8.17 23.12 1.96
N GLU A 53 7.83 24.31 1.48
CA GLU A 53 7.32 25.39 2.32
C GLU A 53 5.90 25.12 2.85
N GLU A 54 5.03 24.53 2.03
CA GLU A 54 3.71 24.09 2.49
C GLU A 54 3.84 23.04 3.60
N THR A 55 4.75 22.08 3.43
CA THR A 55 4.98 21.02 4.43
C THR A 55 5.53 21.59 5.73
N LYS A 56 6.51 22.50 5.68
CA LYS A 56 7.03 23.20 6.86
C LYS A 56 5.91 23.92 7.62
N ASN A 57 5.07 24.67 6.91
CA ASN A 57 3.96 25.41 7.51
C ASN A 57 2.94 24.47 8.19
N GLN A 58 2.65 23.30 7.57
CA GLN A 58 1.77 22.34 8.19
C GLN A 58 2.42 21.67 9.41
N LEU A 59 3.71 21.35 9.36
CA LEU A 59 4.45 20.78 10.49
C LEU A 59 4.50 21.71 11.70
N ILE A 60 4.57 23.03 11.49
CA ILE A 60 4.47 24.03 12.57
C ILE A 60 3.09 23.96 13.25
N ASN A 61 2.04 23.71 12.49
CA ASN A 61 0.66 23.61 13.01
C ASN A 61 0.33 22.25 13.64
N GLU A 62 1.21 21.26 13.45
CA GLU A 62 1.06 19.89 13.95
C GLU A 62 2.23 19.54 14.89
N PRO A 63 2.24 20.07 16.12
CA PRO A 63 3.39 19.97 17.04
C PRO A 63 3.76 18.55 17.43
N GLU A 64 2.86 17.60 17.23
CA GLU A 64 3.09 16.19 17.52
C GLU A 64 4.15 15.52 16.61
N PHE A 65 4.47 16.09 15.46
CA PHE A 65 5.58 15.63 14.62
C PHE A 65 6.94 16.09 15.14
N GLY A 66 6.99 17.01 16.11
CA GLY A 66 8.23 17.46 16.75
C GLY A 66 9.13 18.30 15.83
N TYR A 67 8.56 18.97 14.81
CA TYR A 67 9.30 19.84 13.91
C TYR A 67 9.85 21.06 14.66
N THR A 68 11.17 21.32 14.51
CA THR A 68 11.89 22.38 15.22
C THR A 68 12.43 23.49 14.30
N GLY A 69 12.04 23.47 13.02
CA GLY A 69 12.42 24.48 12.04
C GLY A 69 13.48 23.99 11.05
N ASP A 70 14.21 24.92 10.44
CA ASP A 70 15.15 24.62 9.35
C ASP A 70 16.29 23.67 9.70
N ARG A 71 16.53 23.42 11.00
CA ARG A 71 17.52 22.42 11.45
C ARG A 71 17.14 21.00 11.07
N ASP A 72 15.85 20.75 10.90
CA ASP A 72 15.31 19.44 10.56
C ASP A 72 15.30 19.21 9.03
N VAL A 73 15.72 20.23 8.26
CA VAL A 73 15.76 20.18 6.80
C VAL A 73 17.19 19.94 6.32
N SER A 74 17.37 18.95 5.48
CA SER A 74 18.65 18.64 4.84
C SER A 74 18.50 18.36 3.35
N LEU A 75 19.61 18.44 2.61
CA LEU A 75 19.72 17.99 1.23
C LEU A 75 20.19 16.54 1.21
N THR A 76 19.58 15.73 0.36
CA THR A 76 20.08 14.39 0.10
C THR A 76 21.35 14.48 -0.76
N PRO A 77 22.45 13.81 -0.39
CA PRO A 77 23.67 13.82 -1.17
C PRO A 77 23.42 13.34 -2.61
N GLY A 78 23.86 14.12 -3.60
CA GLY A 78 23.83 13.76 -5.01
C GLY A 78 22.69 14.39 -5.83
N ASP A 79 21.47 14.47 -5.31
CA ASP A 79 20.30 14.78 -6.13
C ASP A 79 19.61 16.11 -5.85
N ALA A 80 20.21 16.97 -5.01
CA ALA A 80 19.60 18.25 -4.56
C ALA A 80 18.13 18.09 -4.07
N GLN A 81 17.80 16.92 -3.53
CA GLN A 81 16.48 16.64 -3.00
C GLN A 81 16.43 16.96 -1.51
N TYR A 82 15.30 17.44 -1.06
CA TYR A 82 15.11 17.77 0.35
C TYR A 82 14.55 16.59 1.13
N ILE A 83 14.95 16.52 2.40
CA ILE A 83 14.36 15.68 3.41
C ILE A 83 14.14 16.50 4.68
N ILE A 84 12.97 16.38 5.29
CA ILE A 84 12.71 16.86 6.64
C ILE A 84 12.73 15.64 7.56
N GLU A 85 13.59 15.67 8.57
CA GLU A 85 13.63 14.64 9.61
C GLU A 85 13.24 15.27 10.94
N THR A 86 12.20 14.74 11.58
CA THR A 86 11.69 15.25 12.84
C THR A 86 11.82 14.23 13.96
N ASP A 87 12.06 14.70 15.17
CA ASP A 87 12.10 13.89 16.38
C ASP A 87 10.89 14.25 17.27
N ALA A 88 9.83 13.49 17.10
CA ALA A 88 8.57 13.68 17.83
C ALA A 88 8.68 13.35 19.33
N THR A 89 9.81 12.82 19.81
CA THR A 89 10.05 12.56 21.24
C THR A 89 10.48 13.82 21.99
N LYS A 90 10.86 14.88 21.26
CA LYS A 90 11.32 16.16 21.84
C LYS A 90 10.17 17.17 21.93
N GLY A 91 10.13 17.85 23.03
CA GLY A 91 9.17 18.95 23.24
C GLY A 91 7.73 18.49 23.48
N LEU A 92 6.79 19.15 22.82
CA LEU A 92 5.34 18.85 22.90
C LEU A 92 4.89 17.77 21.91
N GLY A 93 5.83 16.93 21.46
CA GLY A 93 5.57 15.89 20.48
C GLY A 93 4.51 14.87 20.89
N SER A 94 4.12 14.04 19.95
CA SER A 94 3.16 12.97 20.18
C SER A 94 3.75 11.89 21.08
N ILE A 95 2.91 11.34 21.95
CA ILE A 95 3.28 10.10 22.66
C ILE A 95 3.28 8.87 21.73
N PHE A 96 2.70 9.00 20.52
CA PHE A 96 2.56 7.91 19.56
C PHE A 96 3.64 7.92 18.47
N TYR A 97 4.20 9.07 18.08
CA TYR A 97 5.28 9.14 17.10
C TYR A 97 6.64 9.22 17.79
N THR A 98 7.67 8.67 17.11
CA THR A 98 9.06 8.78 17.59
C THR A 98 9.88 9.62 16.61
N GLN A 99 9.99 9.18 15.37
CA GLN A 99 10.69 9.90 14.31
C GLN A 99 9.83 9.88 13.05
N CYS A 100 9.87 10.98 12.30
CA CYS A 100 9.19 11.09 11.03
C CYS A 100 10.12 11.66 9.97
N TRP A 101 9.97 11.18 8.72
CA TRP A 101 10.72 11.64 7.56
C TRP A 101 9.74 12.03 6.46
N PHE A 102 10.02 13.21 5.87
CA PHE A 102 9.27 13.77 4.77
C PHE A 102 10.25 13.98 3.61
N GLN A 103 10.16 13.16 2.57
CA GLN A 103 11.11 13.13 1.45
C GLN A 103 10.49 13.81 0.23
N PHE A 104 11.29 14.65 -0.42
CA PHE A 104 10.89 15.47 -1.55
C PHE A 104 11.62 15.05 -2.82
N TYR A 105 10.90 15.02 -3.91
CA TYR A 105 11.42 14.84 -5.25
C TYR A 105 10.86 15.96 -6.15
N ASN A 106 11.71 16.65 -6.90
CA ASN A 106 11.33 17.83 -7.68
C ASN A 106 10.47 18.81 -6.87
N GLU A 107 10.93 19.14 -5.66
CA GLU A 107 10.28 20.06 -4.71
C GLU A 107 8.89 19.61 -4.20
N LYS A 108 8.46 18.39 -4.48
CA LYS A 108 7.19 17.80 -4.05
C LYS A 108 7.39 16.66 -3.08
N LEU A 109 6.61 16.69 -2.01
CA LEU A 109 6.56 15.62 -1.00
C LEU A 109 6.04 14.34 -1.63
N TYR A 110 6.87 13.30 -1.71
CA TYR A 110 6.51 12.03 -2.36
C TYR A 110 6.57 10.81 -1.43
N ILE A 111 7.30 10.90 -0.31
CA ILE A 111 7.27 9.87 0.73
C ILE A 111 7.13 10.54 2.11
N ILE A 112 6.23 9.98 2.91
CA ILE A 112 6.07 10.29 4.33
C ILE A 112 6.29 8.99 5.10
N THR A 113 7.27 8.96 6.00
CA THR A 113 7.54 7.81 6.88
C THR A 113 7.36 8.24 8.32
N MET A 114 6.59 7.48 9.09
CA MET A 114 6.33 7.75 10.51
C MET A 114 6.63 6.50 11.32
N ASN A 115 7.60 6.58 12.21
CA ASN A 115 7.84 5.57 13.22
C ASN A 115 6.90 5.78 14.41
N ILE A 116 6.25 4.70 14.82
CA ILE A 116 5.27 4.72 15.90
C ILE A 116 5.88 4.07 17.14
N ASN A 117 5.59 4.65 18.29
CA ASN A 117 6.05 4.16 19.58
C ASN A 117 5.40 2.81 19.92
N THR A 118 6.20 1.75 19.84
CA THR A 118 5.76 0.36 20.09
C THR A 118 5.34 0.11 21.53
N GLN A 119 5.69 0.99 22.47
CA GLN A 119 5.19 0.91 23.85
C GLN A 119 3.76 1.45 24.00
N LYS A 120 3.27 2.19 23.01
CA LYS A 120 1.94 2.84 23.03
C LYS A 120 0.98 2.22 22.02
N MET A 121 1.52 1.59 20.98
CA MET A 121 0.73 0.97 19.90
C MET A 121 1.46 -0.29 19.43
N ASP A 122 0.73 -1.30 19.04
CA ASP A 122 1.28 -2.53 18.45
C ASP A 122 0.89 -2.68 16.97
N TYR A 123 1.66 -3.50 16.26
CA TYR A 123 1.47 -3.77 14.84
C TYR A 123 0.10 -4.35 14.52
N TYR A 124 -0.37 -5.31 15.31
CA TYR A 124 -1.64 -5.99 15.04
C TYR A 124 -2.83 -5.04 15.17
N THR A 125 -2.84 -4.19 16.19
CA THR A 125 -3.88 -3.16 16.37
C THR A 125 -3.92 -2.21 15.19
N MET A 126 -2.76 -1.75 14.70
CA MET A 126 -2.68 -0.89 13.51
C MET A 126 -3.14 -1.64 12.25
N PHE A 127 -2.68 -2.86 12.04
CA PHE A 127 -3.07 -3.70 10.92
C PHE A 127 -4.59 -3.89 10.86
N LYS A 128 -5.19 -4.30 11.99
CA LYS A 128 -6.64 -4.48 12.10
C LYS A 128 -7.40 -3.19 11.77
N ASN A 129 -6.97 -2.06 12.30
CA ASN A 129 -7.60 -0.76 12.05
C ASN A 129 -7.52 -0.36 10.55
N PHE A 130 -6.37 -0.63 9.90
CA PHE A 130 -6.21 -0.34 8.48
C PHE A 130 -7.06 -1.27 7.62
N THR A 131 -7.10 -2.57 7.94
CA THR A 131 -7.96 -3.54 7.26
C THR A 131 -9.45 -3.18 7.40
N GLU A 132 -9.89 -2.77 8.57
CA GLU A 132 -11.28 -2.32 8.79
C GLU A 132 -11.62 -1.05 7.98
N LYS A 133 -10.65 -0.13 7.81
CA LYS A 133 -10.86 1.15 7.10
C LYS A 133 -10.71 1.05 5.59
N TYR A 134 -9.71 0.32 5.14
CA TYR A 134 -9.25 0.34 3.74
C TYR A 134 -9.43 -1.00 3.03
N GLY A 135 -9.87 -2.04 3.76
CA GLY A 135 -9.99 -3.40 3.26
C GLY A 135 -8.72 -4.22 3.44
N GLU A 136 -8.73 -5.46 2.95
CA GLU A 136 -7.57 -6.33 2.98
C GLU A 136 -6.39 -5.71 2.20
N PRO A 137 -5.15 -5.89 2.68
CA PRO A 137 -3.98 -5.42 1.95
C PRO A 137 -3.83 -6.13 0.60
N ASP A 138 -3.24 -5.44 -0.37
CA ASP A 138 -2.95 -5.99 -1.69
C ASP A 138 -1.75 -6.94 -1.65
N GLU A 139 -0.77 -6.66 -0.77
CA GLU A 139 0.37 -7.52 -0.47
C GLU A 139 0.54 -7.66 1.04
N ILE A 140 0.81 -8.87 1.52
CA ILE A 140 1.16 -9.13 2.91
C ILE A 140 2.30 -10.14 2.99
N ASN A 141 3.28 -9.85 3.85
CA ASN A 141 4.36 -10.76 4.20
C ASN A 141 4.70 -10.60 5.70
N PRO A 142 5.63 -11.42 6.27
CA PRO A 142 5.97 -11.34 7.69
C PRO A 142 6.47 -9.98 8.18
N GLU A 143 7.01 -9.13 7.28
CA GLU A 143 7.62 -7.84 7.63
C GLU A 143 6.67 -6.65 7.39
N LYS A 144 5.77 -6.75 6.40
CA LYS A 144 4.93 -5.62 5.98
C LYS A 144 3.57 -6.05 5.44
N ALA A 145 2.64 -5.10 5.47
CA ALA A 145 1.38 -5.13 4.73
C ALA A 145 1.28 -3.86 3.86
N VAL A 146 0.82 -4.02 2.61
CA VAL A 146 0.76 -2.95 1.61
C VAL A 146 -0.66 -2.80 1.09
N TRP A 147 -1.14 -1.58 1.04
CA TRP A 147 -2.38 -1.17 0.36
C TRP A 147 -2.00 -0.24 -0.77
N GLU A 148 -2.43 -0.54 -1.98
CA GLU A 148 -2.07 0.21 -3.19
C GLU A 148 -3.31 0.78 -3.88
N SER A 149 -3.18 2.01 -4.39
CA SER A 149 -4.11 2.66 -5.30
C SER A 149 -3.33 3.30 -6.45
N ASP A 150 -4.04 3.85 -7.43
CA ASP A 150 -3.41 4.53 -8.57
C ASP A 150 -2.53 5.71 -8.16
N SER A 151 -2.82 6.35 -7.02
CA SER A 151 -2.14 7.56 -6.56
C SER A 151 -1.31 7.39 -5.31
N VAL A 152 -1.67 6.45 -4.44
CA VAL A 152 -1.03 6.28 -3.13
C VAL A 152 -0.76 4.81 -2.84
N THR A 153 0.46 4.52 -2.41
CA THR A 153 0.82 3.26 -1.76
C THR A 153 1.01 3.51 -0.27
N MET A 154 0.25 2.81 0.56
CA MET A 154 0.37 2.86 2.02
C MET A 154 0.97 1.56 2.52
N ILE A 155 2.00 1.64 3.36
CA ILE A 155 2.72 0.48 3.90
C ILE A 155 2.71 0.55 5.42
N LEU A 156 2.34 -0.56 6.06
CA LEU A 156 2.55 -0.80 7.47
C LEU A 156 3.66 -1.82 7.62
N GLU A 157 4.78 -1.43 8.23
CA GLU A 157 6.01 -2.21 8.32
C GLU A 157 6.44 -2.42 9.77
N LYS A 158 7.04 -3.58 10.05
CA LYS A 158 7.58 -3.87 11.39
C LYS A 158 8.93 -3.16 11.63
N PRO A 159 9.28 -2.81 12.87
CA PRO A 159 8.54 -3.10 14.13
C PRO A 159 7.22 -2.34 14.23
N LEU A 160 7.13 -1.07 13.84
CA LEU A 160 5.89 -0.32 13.66
C LEU A 160 6.18 1.00 12.96
N SER A 161 6.11 1.02 11.65
CA SER A 161 6.14 2.25 10.85
C SER A 161 5.02 2.28 9.83
N VAL A 162 4.56 3.48 9.52
CA VAL A 162 3.59 3.74 8.46
C VAL A 162 4.25 4.60 7.40
N LYS A 163 4.16 4.19 6.13
CA LYS A 163 4.67 4.95 4.99
C LYS A 163 3.51 5.31 4.07
N TYR A 164 3.51 6.53 3.56
CA TYR A 164 2.69 6.97 2.44
C TYR A 164 3.63 7.34 1.30
N ILE A 165 3.37 6.81 0.13
CA ILE A 165 4.22 6.96 -1.05
C ILE A 165 3.34 7.42 -2.21
N ASP A 166 3.75 8.44 -2.93
CA ASP A 166 3.17 8.80 -4.22
C ASP A 166 3.53 7.72 -5.24
N THR A 167 2.53 6.91 -5.60
CA THR A 167 2.72 5.73 -6.44
C THR A 167 3.32 6.09 -7.81
N GLN A 168 2.88 7.20 -8.40
CA GLN A 168 3.32 7.61 -9.73
C GLN A 168 4.74 8.16 -9.71
N VAL A 169 5.04 9.04 -8.76
CA VAL A 169 6.39 9.61 -8.61
C VAL A 169 7.40 8.50 -8.31
N TYR A 170 7.05 7.57 -7.43
CA TYR A 170 7.92 6.46 -7.06
C TYR A 170 8.21 5.52 -8.24
N LYS A 171 7.19 5.16 -9.03
CA LYS A 171 7.37 4.35 -10.24
C LYS A 171 8.28 5.05 -11.26
N ASN A 172 8.10 6.35 -11.48
CA ASN A 172 8.95 7.12 -12.38
C ASN A 172 10.42 7.15 -11.92
N ILE A 173 10.67 7.29 -10.61
CA ILE A 173 12.04 7.25 -10.06
C ILE A 173 12.68 5.88 -10.30
N LEU A 174 11.94 4.79 -10.07
CA LEU A 174 12.44 3.43 -10.32
C LEU A 174 12.76 3.20 -11.80
N GLU A 175 11.92 3.68 -12.71
CA GLU A 175 12.16 3.58 -14.15
C GLU A 175 13.43 4.34 -14.56
N LEU A 176 13.62 5.56 -14.06
CA LEU A 176 14.82 6.36 -14.32
C LEU A 176 16.08 5.68 -13.78
N SER A 177 16.03 5.16 -12.55
CA SER A 177 17.15 4.43 -11.94
C SER A 177 17.51 3.17 -12.73
N ASN A 178 16.51 2.44 -13.24
CA ASN A 178 16.75 1.26 -14.07
C ASN A 178 17.40 1.63 -15.43
N ILE A 179 17.04 2.78 -16.00
CA ILE A 179 17.66 3.30 -17.24
C ILE A 179 19.13 3.65 -16.98
N GLU A 180 19.45 4.30 -15.88
CA GLU A 180 20.84 4.63 -15.51
C GLU A 180 21.69 3.39 -15.32
N ILE A 181 21.22 2.40 -14.55
CA ILE A 181 21.91 1.12 -14.33
C ILE A 181 22.16 0.41 -15.68
N SER A 182 21.16 0.33 -16.55
CA SER A 182 21.30 -0.28 -17.88
C SER A 182 22.32 0.47 -18.76
N GLY A 183 22.38 1.80 -18.65
CA GLY A 183 23.37 2.62 -19.35
C GLY A 183 24.81 2.38 -18.85
N GLU A 184 24.99 2.26 -17.54
CA GLU A 184 26.29 1.93 -16.94
C GLU A 184 26.76 0.52 -17.29
N GLU A 185 25.86 -0.47 -17.27
CA GLU A 185 26.16 -1.84 -17.69
C GLU A 185 26.59 -1.90 -19.14
N TRP A 186 25.87 -1.22 -20.03
CA TRP A 186 26.22 -1.14 -21.46
C TRP A 186 27.60 -0.47 -21.68
N THR A 187 27.88 0.63 -20.97
CA THR A 187 29.18 1.31 -21.03
C THR A 187 30.31 0.41 -20.52
N ARG A 188 30.05 -0.36 -19.46
CA ARG A 188 30.99 -1.34 -18.93
C ARG A 188 31.26 -2.49 -19.90
N GLU A 189 30.25 -3.01 -20.55
CA GLU A 189 30.38 -4.05 -21.55
C GLU A 189 31.22 -3.56 -22.75
N MET A 190 30.91 -2.36 -23.27
CA MET A 190 31.70 -1.76 -24.34
C MET A 190 33.19 -1.59 -23.96
N PHE A 191 33.47 -1.17 -22.72
CA PHE A 191 34.82 -1.03 -22.22
C PHE A 191 35.57 -2.39 -22.20
N LEU A 192 34.86 -3.46 -21.82
CA LEU A 192 35.45 -4.82 -21.78
C LEU A 192 35.72 -5.41 -23.17
N GLU A 193 34.99 -4.98 -24.20
CA GLU A 193 35.23 -5.41 -25.59
C GLU A 193 36.52 -4.80 -26.19
N GLU A 194 37.08 -3.78 -25.57
CA GLU A 194 38.34 -3.15 -26.02
C GLU A 194 39.60 -3.94 -25.59
N PHE A 195 39.47 -4.97 -24.75
CA PHE A 195 40.54 -5.81 -24.22
C PHE A 195 40.42 -7.27 -24.64
#